data_287c0330f1383351e08de893b704f610
#
_entry.id   287c0330f1383351e08de893b704f610
#
_cell.length_a   1.000
_cell.length_b   1.000
_cell.length_c   1.000
_cell.angle_alpha   90.00
_cell.angle_beta   90.00
_cell.angle_gamma   90.00
#
_symmetry.space_group_name_H-M   'P 1'
#
loop_
_entity.id
_entity.type
_entity.pdbx_description
1 polymer ?
#
loop_
_entity_poly.entity_id
_entity_poly.type
_entity_poly.pdbx_seq_one_letter_code
_entity_poly.pdbx_strand_id
1 'polypeptide(L)'
;MAPLHHALPPLEVFFNAEDFQNLGMTPWFSYSVTLPERPIPSASDRPPLETERLIIRPLTMKDLDAFHELRKRPDIQNHSTARGRATKDKDETERQLHSLVQDDQSHWWFGAFLKSTNELIGEGGLPDVLAMSSSISGWPEAEFLIKPEFCRQGYGTELWKAVMDSWWDLPRERRRHQLVPVVAPGKEPGDKMDECVVFQWEAGNEAAKNFFAKVLSQAPVAAQGGCESIDTRDGKEGNLITWAGTIICNPRPMPEEEDSD
;
A
#
# COMPACT_ATOMS: atom_id res chain seq x y z
N MET A 1 1.81 -28.50 19.70
CA MET A 1 0.70 -27.67 19.21
C MET A 1 0.89 -27.49 17.72
N ALA A 2 0.00 -28.05 16.89
CA ALA A 2 0.06 -27.89 15.44
C ALA A 2 -0.29 -26.43 15.09
N PRO A 3 0.38 -25.82 14.09
CA PRO A 3 -0.01 -24.49 13.64
C PRO A 3 -1.42 -24.56 13.05
N LEU A 4 -2.32 -23.78 13.61
CA LEU A 4 -3.62 -23.52 13.01
C LEU A 4 -3.37 -22.83 11.67
N HIS A 5 -3.45 -23.60 10.58
CA HIS A 5 -3.63 -23.05 9.25
C HIS A 5 -5.01 -22.38 9.23
N HIS A 6 -5.07 -21.11 9.58
CA HIS A 6 -6.21 -20.30 9.23
C HIS A 6 -6.17 -20.13 7.70
N ALA A 7 -6.94 -20.97 7.02
CA ALA A 7 -7.30 -20.67 5.64
C ALA A 7 -7.95 -19.28 5.64
N LEU A 8 -7.53 -18.42 4.72
CA LEU A 8 -8.21 -17.14 4.52
C LEU A 8 -9.71 -17.44 4.34
N PRO A 9 -10.60 -16.71 5.01
CA PRO A 9 -12.03 -16.85 4.75
C PRO A 9 -12.30 -16.66 3.25
N PRO A 10 -13.39 -17.23 2.73
CA PRO A 10 -13.78 -16.98 1.35
C PRO A 10 -13.86 -15.48 1.11
N LEU A 11 -13.47 -15.04 -0.09
CA LEU A 11 -13.52 -13.65 -0.48
C LEU A 11 -14.96 -13.15 -0.35
N GLU A 12 -15.22 -12.31 0.65
CA GLU A 12 -16.50 -11.60 0.75
C GLU A 12 -16.38 -10.31 -0.09
N VAL A 13 -17.30 -10.12 -1.02
CA VAL A 13 -17.38 -8.90 -1.81
C VAL A 13 -18.15 -7.86 -0.99
N PHE A 14 -17.46 -6.87 -0.45
CA PHE A 14 -18.06 -5.79 0.34
C PHE A 14 -18.74 -4.72 -0.51
N PHE A 15 -18.25 -4.55 -1.75
CA PHE A 15 -18.82 -3.64 -2.74
C PHE A 15 -18.96 -4.36 -4.07
N ASN A 16 -20.15 -4.42 -4.60
CA ASN A 16 -20.38 -4.85 -5.98
C ASN A 16 -20.22 -3.66 -6.96
N ALA A 17 -20.29 -3.92 -8.27
CA ALA A 17 -20.12 -2.87 -9.26
C ALA A 17 -21.19 -1.74 -9.16
N GLU A 18 -22.40 -2.07 -8.72
CA GLU A 18 -23.48 -1.09 -8.52
C GLU A 18 -23.20 -0.23 -7.29
N ASP A 19 -22.75 -0.84 -6.19
CA ASP A 19 -22.31 -0.10 -4.99
C ASP A 19 -21.16 0.84 -5.34
N PHE A 20 -20.23 0.42 -6.18
CA PHE A 20 -19.11 1.23 -6.62
C PHE A 20 -19.56 2.45 -7.46
N GLN A 21 -20.53 2.26 -8.35
CA GLN A 21 -21.12 3.37 -9.11
C GLN A 21 -21.84 4.36 -8.20
N ASN A 22 -22.34 3.92 -7.07
CA ASN A 22 -23.04 4.71 -6.06
C ASN A 22 -22.11 5.22 -4.93
N LEU A 23 -20.79 5.05 -5.02
CA LEU A 23 -19.83 5.51 -4.00
C LEU A 23 -19.95 7.01 -3.69
N GLY A 24 -20.33 7.83 -4.67
CA GLY A 24 -20.65 9.23 -4.43
C GLY A 24 -21.82 9.48 -3.48
N MET A 25 -22.63 8.45 -3.19
CA MET A 25 -23.74 8.45 -2.24
C MET A 25 -23.41 7.73 -0.92
N THR A 26 -22.25 7.04 -0.84
CA THR A 26 -21.84 6.37 0.41
C THR A 26 -21.46 7.44 1.43
N PRO A 27 -22.08 7.44 2.61
CA PRO A 27 -21.78 8.44 3.62
C PRO A 27 -20.34 8.25 4.13
N TRP A 28 -19.62 9.36 4.22
CA TRP A 28 -18.31 9.42 4.87
C TRP A 28 -18.52 9.90 6.30
N PHE A 29 -17.99 9.18 7.26
CA PHE A 29 -18.07 9.54 8.66
C PHE A 29 -16.70 9.94 9.20
N SER A 30 -16.73 10.83 10.18
CA SER A 30 -15.53 11.32 10.84
C SER A 30 -15.24 10.49 12.08
N TYR A 31 -14.01 9.94 12.14
CA TYR A 31 -13.49 9.17 13.26
C TYR A 31 -12.29 9.90 13.88
N SER A 32 -11.93 9.56 15.12
CA SER A 32 -10.74 10.05 15.78
C SER A 32 -9.61 9.05 15.56
N VAL A 33 -8.75 9.30 14.55
CA VAL A 33 -7.76 8.34 14.06
C VAL A 33 -6.35 8.78 14.40
N THR A 34 -5.50 7.82 14.76
CA THR A 34 -4.05 8.01 14.91
C THR A 34 -3.39 7.95 13.54
N LEU A 35 -2.75 9.02 13.11
CA LEU A 35 -2.09 9.13 11.80
C LEU A 35 -0.68 9.71 11.95
N PRO A 36 0.22 9.52 10.97
CA PRO A 36 1.52 10.20 11.00
C PRO A 36 1.38 11.71 11.09
N GLU A 37 2.25 12.34 11.90
CA GLU A 37 2.38 13.78 11.92
C GLU A 37 2.75 14.32 10.54
N ARG A 38 2.29 15.55 10.24
CA ARG A 38 2.54 16.20 8.96
C ARG A 38 3.38 17.47 9.12
N PRO A 39 4.28 17.76 8.19
CA PRO A 39 4.64 16.98 7.00
C PRO A 39 5.44 15.71 7.37
N ILE A 40 5.29 14.64 6.59
CA ILE A 40 6.16 13.47 6.75
C ILE A 40 7.59 13.84 6.31
N PRO A 41 8.64 13.12 6.79
CA PRO A 41 10.02 13.39 6.41
C PRO A 41 10.21 13.44 4.88
N SER A 42 10.98 14.40 4.40
CA SER A 42 11.37 14.46 2.99
C SER A 42 12.25 13.26 2.59
N ALA A 43 12.37 12.95 1.31
CA ALA A 43 13.17 11.81 0.85
C ALA A 43 14.64 11.90 1.29
N SER A 44 15.19 13.12 1.39
CA SER A 44 16.55 13.36 1.88
C SER A 44 16.74 13.06 3.36
N ASP A 45 15.67 13.13 4.14
CA ASP A 45 15.67 12.91 5.59
C ASP A 45 15.30 11.46 5.97
N ARG A 46 14.97 10.62 4.97
CA ARG A 46 14.71 9.20 5.17
C ARG A 46 16.00 8.40 5.06
N PRO A 47 16.50 7.87 6.17
CA PRO A 47 17.68 7.00 6.10
C PRO A 47 17.34 5.73 5.29
N PRO A 48 18.32 5.15 4.58
CA PRO A 48 18.14 3.84 3.99
C PRO A 48 17.73 2.81 5.04
N LEU A 49 16.71 2.00 4.71
CA LEU A 49 16.31 0.86 5.53
C LEU A 49 17.17 -0.32 5.12
N GLU A 50 17.97 -0.81 6.03
CA GLU A 50 18.85 -1.94 5.79
C GLU A 50 18.25 -3.22 6.36
N THR A 51 18.19 -4.25 5.53
CA THR A 51 17.78 -5.59 5.91
C THR A 51 18.95 -6.56 5.77
N GLU A 52 18.74 -7.85 5.86
CA GLU A 52 19.81 -8.83 5.63
C GLU A 52 20.40 -8.72 4.21
N ARG A 53 19.53 -8.57 3.18
CA ARG A 53 19.92 -8.66 1.76
C ARG A 53 19.65 -7.40 0.96
N LEU A 54 18.85 -6.47 1.48
CA LEU A 54 18.39 -5.27 0.77
C LEU A 54 18.89 -3.99 1.40
N ILE A 55 19.13 -3.00 0.53
CA ILE A 55 19.11 -1.58 0.85
C ILE A 55 17.84 -1.01 0.25
N ILE A 56 16.95 -0.49 1.10
CA ILE A 56 15.65 0.05 0.68
C ILE A 56 15.70 1.55 0.95
N ARG A 57 15.65 2.34 -0.10
CA ARG A 57 15.83 3.78 -0.01
C ARG A 57 14.95 4.54 -0.99
N PRO A 58 14.66 5.82 -0.74
CA PRO A 58 14.03 6.68 -1.73
C PRO A 58 14.81 6.64 -3.05
N LEU A 59 14.07 6.69 -4.16
CA LEU A 59 14.64 6.80 -5.49
C LEU A 59 15.10 8.24 -5.75
N THR A 60 16.14 8.39 -6.56
CA THR A 60 16.70 9.67 -6.98
C THR A 60 16.79 9.71 -8.50
N MET A 61 17.01 10.88 -9.09
CA MET A 61 17.22 11.00 -10.55
C MET A 61 18.42 10.19 -11.06
N LYS A 62 19.37 9.84 -10.20
CA LYS A 62 20.50 8.95 -10.56
C LYS A 62 20.07 7.51 -10.81
N ASP A 63 18.91 7.12 -10.34
CA ASP A 63 18.37 5.77 -10.49
C ASP A 63 17.52 5.61 -11.77
N LEU A 64 17.44 6.65 -12.63
CA LEU A 64 16.56 6.68 -13.80
C LEU A 64 16.70 5.43 -14.69
N ASP A 65 17.94 5.01 -14.98
CA ASP A 65 18.17 3.86 -15.86
C ASP A 65 17.65 2.57 -15.22
N ALA A 66 17.98 2.31 -13.95
CA ALA A 66 17.52 1.14 -13.22
C ALA A 66 15.99 1.16 -13.02
N PHE A 67 15.44 2.35 -12.78
CA PHE A 67 14.01 2.55 -12.63
C PHE A 67 13.26 2.35 -13.95
N HIS A 68 13.83 2.78 -15.08
CA HIS A 68 13.27 2.51 -16.39
C HIS A 68 13.24 1.01 -16.70
N GLU A 69 14.34 0.29 -16.40
CA GLU A 69 14.40 -1.16 -16.58
C GLU A 69 13.32 -1.89 -15.76
N LEU A 70 12.94 -1.38 -14.59
CA LEU A 70 11.85 -1.92 -13.78
C LEU A 70 10.47 -1.52 -14.36
N ARG A 71 10.30 -0.26 -14.77
CA ARG A 71 9.00 0.30 -15.17
C ARG A 71 8.56 -0.09 -16.59
N LYS A 72 9.49 -0.43 -17.47
CA LYS A 72 9.18 -0.90 -18.83
C LYS A 72 8.72 -2.36 -18.90
N ARG A 73 8.74 -3.10 -17.79
CA ARG A 73 8.41 -4.54 -17.74
C ARG A 73 6.92 -4.78 -17.54
N PRO A 74 6.20 -5.30 -18.56
CA PRO A 74 4.76 -5.60 -18.43
C PRO A 74 4.48 -6.69 -17.39
N ASP A 75 5.37 -7.68 -17.24
CA ASP A 75 5.25 -8.78 -16.27
C ASP A 75 5.33 -8.32 -14.81
N ILE A 76 5.73 -7.08 -14.57
CA ILE A 76 5.71 -6.41 -13.26
C ILE A 76 4.55 -5.41 -13.22
N GLN A 77 4.54 -4.48 -14.18
CA GLN A 77 3.69 -3.29 -14.12
C GLN A 77 2.21 -3.58 -14.40
N ASN A 78 1.89 -4.67 -15.09
CA ASN A 78 0.51 -5.09 -15.28
C ASN A 78 -0.19 -5.48 -13.97
N HIS A 79 0.57 -5.80 -12.94
CA HIS A 79 0.06 -6.10 -11.59
C HIS A 79 -0.06 -4.87 -10.68
N SER A 80 0.44 -3.71 -11.14
CA SER A 80 0.29 -2.47 -10.39
C SER A 80 -1.18 -2.08 -10.26
N THR A 81 -1.62 -1.82 -9.04
CA THR A 81 -2.99 -1.38 -8.74
C THR A 81 -3.24 0.04 -9.22
N ALA A 82 -2.21 0.87 -9.18
CA ALA A 82 -2.30 2.27 -9.60
C ALA A 82 -2.11 2.47 -11.12
N ARG A 83 -1.27 1.65 -11.78
CA ARG A 83 -0.88 1.90 -13.17
C ARG A 83 -1.44 0.88 -14.16
N GLY A 84 -1.35 -0.40 -13.83
CA GLY A 84 -1.85 -1.50 -14.67
C GLY A 84 -1.10 -1.75 -15.98
N ARG A 85 -0.05 -0.98 -16.28
CA ARG A 85 0.79 -1.14 -17.48
C ARG A 85 2.23 -0.69 -17.28
N ALA A 86 3.10 -1.15 -18.17
CA ALA A 86 4.48 -0.67 -18.30
C ALA A 86 4.54 0.75 -18.88
N THR A 87 5.63 1.48 -18.61
CA THR A 87 5.92 2.76 -19.27
C THR A 87 6.21 2.56 -20.76
N LYS A 88 5.77 3.50 -21.59
CA LYS A 88 5.91 3.45 -23.04
C LYS A 88 7.35 3.66 -23.49
N ASP A 89 8.05 4.57 -22.79
CA ASP A 89 9.40 5.01 -23.11
C ASP A 89 10.12 5.53 -21.86
N LYS A 90 11.37 5.91 -22.05
CA LYS A 90 12.21 6.45 -20.97
C LYS A 90 11.76 7.84 -20.51
N ASP A 91 11.24 8.65 -21.42
CA ASP A 91 10.75 9.99 -21.10
C ASP A 91 9.53 9.93 -20.16
N GLU A 92 8.64 8.95 -20.36
CA GLU A 92 7.55 8.73 -19.43
C GLU A 92 8.07 8.29 -18.05
N THR A 93 9.06 7.40 -18.01
CA THR A 93 9.69 6.97 -16.76
C THR A 93 10.37 8.14 -16.04
N GLU A 94 11.06 8.99 -16.78
CA GLU A 94 11.73 10.17 -16.24
C GLU A 94 10.72 11.14 -15.61
N ARG A 95 9.59 11.39 -16.26
CA ARG A 95 8.52 12.22 -15.69
C ARG A 95 7.96 11.62 -14.40
N GLN A 96 7.75 10.30 -14.36
CA GLN A 96 7.29 9.62 -13.15
C GLN A 96 8.30 9.72 -12.02
N LEU A 97 9.58 9.47 -12.30
CA LEU A 97 10.64 9.59 -11.31
C LEU A 97 10.81 11.03 -10.80
N HIS A 98 10.72 11.99 -11.71
CA HIS A 98 10.80 13.41 -11.37
C HIS A 98 9.64 13.82 -10.43
N SER A 99 8.43 13.35 -10.69
CA SER A 99 7.28 13.58 -9.80
C SER A 99 7.52 12.97 -8.41
N LEU A 100 8.02 11.73 -8.34
CA LEU A 100 8.37 11.09 -7.07
C LEU A 100 9.44 11.86 -6.29
N VAL A 101 10.44 12.43 -6.97
CA VAL A 101 11.51 13.17 -6.31
C VAL A 101 11.07 14.57 -5.89
N GLN A 102 10.19 15.23 -6.65
CA GLN A 102 9.73 16.59 -6.33
C GLN A 102 8.64 16.64 -5.27
N ASP A 103 7.72 15.68 -5.30
CA ASP A 103 6.58 15.63 -4.37
C ASP A 103 6.78 14.55 -3.31
N ASP A 104 7.96 14.54 -2.72
CA ASP A 104 8.46 13.48 -1.86
C ASP A 104 7.74 13.39 -0.51
N GLN A 105 6.97 14.40 -0.11
CA GLN A 105 6.15 14.40 1.09
C GLN A 105 4.70 13.91 0.86
N SER A 106 4.31 13.66 -0.39
CA SER A 106 3.01 13.11 -0.73
C SER A 106 2.96 11.58 -0.68
N HIS A 107 4.11 10.92 -0.59
CA HIS A 107 4.22 9.47 -0.64
C HIS A 107 5.28 8.92 0.32
N TRP A 108 5.16 7.63 0.68
CA TRP A 108 6.16 6.87 1.43
C TRP A 108 6.65 5.71 0.56
N TRP A 109 7.45 6.06 -0.50
CA TRP A 109 7.81 5.15 -1.59
C TRP A 109 9.31 4.92 -1.69
N PHE A 110 9.72 3.67 -1.94
CA PHE A 110 11.11 3.24 -1.91
C PHE A 110 11.44 2.30 -3.07
N GLY A 111 12.70 2.34 -3.52
CA GLY A 111 13.32 1.31 -4.34
C GLY A 111 14.01 0.27 -3.46
N ALA A 112 13.95 -1.00 -3.86
CA ALA A 112 14.62 -2.11 -3.20
C ALA A 112 15.85 -2.54 -4.00
N PHE A 113 17.04 -2.38 -3.43
CA PHE A 113 18.32 -2.69 -4.06
C PHE A 113 18.98 -3.88 -3.37
N LEU A 114 19.55 -4.81 -4.15
CA LEU A 114 20.37 -5.89 -3.60
C LEU A 114 21.67 -5.33 -2.99
N LYS A 115 22.00 -5.71 -1.77
CA LYS A 115 23.28 -5.34 -1.15
C LYS A 115 24.51 -5.86 -1.94
N SER A 116 24.37 -7.04 -2.56
CA SER A 116 25.47 -7.70 -3.27
C SER A 116 25.84 -7.06 -4.60
N THR A 117 24.88 -6.49 -5.32
CA THR A 117 25.08 -6.00 -6.70
C THR A 117 24.65 -4.57 -6.90
N ASN A 118 23.94 -3.98 -5.94
CA ASN A 118 23.24 -2.69 -6.05
C ASN A 118 22.19 -2.68 -7.18
N GLU A 119 21.70 -3.85 -7.60
CA GLU A 119 20.64 -3.94 -8.59
C GLU A 119 19.29 -3.53 -7.96
N LEU A 120 18.53 -2.67 -8.63
CA LEU A 120 17.13 -2.38 -8.29
C LEU A 120 16.27 -3.57 -8.69
N ILE A 121 15.75 -4.31 -7.71
CA ILE A 121 14.95 -5.52 -7.91
C ILE A 121 13.46 -5.31 -7.70
N GLY A 122 13.05 -4.16 -7.17
CA GLY A 122 11.66 -3.87 -6.90
C GLY A 122 11.45 -2.48 -6.33
N GLU A 123 10.21 -2.17 -6.07
CA GLU A 123 9.77 -0.92 -5.46
C GLU A 123 8.54 -1.16 -4.59
N GLY A 124 8.25 -0.26 -3.67
CA GLY A 124 7.03 -0.36 -2.88
C GLY A 124 6.93 0.68 -1.78
N GLY A 125 5.73 0.71 -1.20
CA GLY A 125 5.34 1.62 -0.15
C GLY A 125 3.94 2.16 -0.35
N LEU A 126 3.69 3.37 0.14
CA LEU A 126 2.43 4.08 0.03
C LEU A 126 2.58 5.17 -1.05
N PRO A 127 1.98 5.01 -2.23
CA PRO A 127 2.17 5.95 -3.37
C PRO A 127 1.48 7.29 -3.15
N ASP A 128 0.48 7.33 -2.28
CA ASP A 128 -0.21 8.55 -1.88
C ASP A 128 -0.60 8.45 -0.41
N VAL A 129 -0.03 9.33 0.40
CA VAL A 129 -0.32 9.40 1.84
C VAL A 129 -1.16 10.63 2.19
N LEU A 130 -1.44 11.51 1.21
CA LEU A 130 -2.28 12.70 1.39
C LEU A 130 -3.75 12.41 1.05
N ALA A 131 -3.97 11.42 0.21
CA ALA A 131 -5.25 11.24 -0.42
C ALA A 131 -6.26 10.51 0.45
N MET A 132 -7.11 11.29 1.03
CA MET A 132 -8.49 10.89 1.23
C MET A 132 -9.25 10.74 -0.11
N SER A 133 -8.69 11.26 -1.21
CA SER A 133 -9.37 11.39 -2.51
C SER A 133 -9.09 10.27 -3.50
N SER A 134 -8.03 9.48 -3.34
CA SER A 134 -7.72 8.36 -4.23
C SER A 134 -8.14 7.01 -3.67
N SER A 135 -8.25 6.87 -2.36
CA SER A 135 -8.74 5.64 -1.73
C SER A 135 -10.26 5.67 -1.58
N ILE A 136 -10.92 4.63 -2.05
CA ILE A 136 -12.37 4.44 -1.85
C ILE A 136 -12.74 4.20 -0.38
N SER A 137 -11.77 3.91 0.47
CA SER A 137 -11.96 3.60 1.89
C SER A 137 -11.67 4.78 2.83
N GLY A 138 -10.81 5.70 2.40
CA GLY A 138 -10.22 6.76 3.22
C GLY A 138 -8.90 6.35 3.89
N TRP A 139 -8.54 5.07 3.90
CA TRP A 139 -7.24 4.62 4.37
C TRP A 139 -6.17 4.74 3.28
N PRO A 140 -4.89 5.00 3.64
CA PRO A 140 -3.82 4.94 2.66
C PRO A 140 -3.69 3.52 2.09
N GLU A 141 -3.33 3.45 0.82
CA GLU A 141 -3.10 2.19 0.12
C GLU A 141 -1.60 1.95 -0.05
N ALA A 142 -1.18 0.70 0.05
CA ALA A 142 0.20 0.32 -0.18
C ALA A 142 0.33 -0.69 -1.31
N GLU A 143 1.42 -0.57 -2.07
CA GLU A 143 1.75 -1.43 -3.20
C GLU A 143 3.20 -1.88 -3.12
N PHE A 144 3.47 -3.12 -3.50
CA PHE A 144 4.81 -3.70 -3.54
C PHE A 144 4.99 -4.54 -4.81
N LEU A 145 6.03 -4.25 -5.57
CA LEU A 145 6.36 -4.90 -6.82
C LEU A 145 7.80 -5.41 -6.78
N ILE A 146 8.01 -6.65 -7.17
CA ILE A 146 9.33 -7.29 -7.26
C ILE A 146 9.48 -7.91 -8.66
N LYS A 147 10.66 -7.80 -9.25
CA LYS A 147 10.99 -8.49 -10.50
C LYS A 147 10.75 -10.00 -10.36
N PRO A 148 10.11 -10.67 -11.33
CA PRO A 148 9.74 -12.08 -11.25
C PRO A 148 10.89 -13.01 -10.90
N GLU A 149 12.09 -12.75 -11.41
CA GLU A 149 13.30 -13.53 -11.15
C GLU A 149 13.76 -13.47 -9.68
N PHE A 150 13.27 -12.51 -8.91
CA PHE A 150 13.52 -12.38 -7.46
C PHE A 150 12.29 -12.76 -6.61
N CYS A 151 11.19 -13.14 -7.25
CA CYS A 151 10.01 -13.60 -6.53
C CYS A 151 10.25 -14.95 -5.85
N ARG A 152 9.45 -15.26 -4.82
CA ARG A 152 9.48 -16.53 -4.03
C ARG A 152 10.79 -16.83 -3.29
N GLN A 153 11.69 -15.85 -3.20
CA GLN A 153 12.95 -15.91 -2.46
C GLN A 153 12.91 -15.13 -1.14
N GLY A 154 11.75 -14.58 -0.79
CA GLY A 154 11.55 -13.82 0.45
C GLY A 154 11.78 -12.30 0.34
N TYR A 155 12.32 -11.81 -0.77
CA TYR A 155 12.61 -10.38 -0.94
C TYR A 155 11.37 -9.47 -0.80
N GLY A 156 10.21 -9.90 -1.33
CA GLY A 156 8.97 -9.14 -1.18
C GLY A 156 8.54 -9.00 0.29
N THR A 157 8.68 -10.06 1.09
CA THR A 157 8.38 -10.03 2.52
C THR A 157 9.36 -9.14 3.28
N GLU A 158 10.64 -9.18 2.90
CA GLU A 158 11.70 -8.37 3.48
C GLU A 158 11.48 -6.88 3.19
N LEU A 159 11.15 -6.54 1.93
CA LEU A 159 10.78 -5.19 1.52
C LEU A 159 9.54 -4.69 2.26
N TRP A 160 8.46 -5.47 2.21
CA TRP A 160 7.19 -5.11 2.85
C TRP A 160 7.38 -4.83 4.34
N LYS A 161 8.06 -5.74 5.05
CA LYS A 161 8.27 -5.61 6.48
C LYS A 161 9.06 -4.34 6.82
N ALA A 162 10.16 -4.09 6.13
CA ALA A 162 11.02 -2.94 6.40
C ALA A 162 10.29 -1.61 6.14
N VAL A 163 9.55 -1.53 5.02
CA VAL A 163 8.82 -0.31 4.66
C VAL A 163 7.65 -0.07 5.63
N MET A 164 6.87 -1.11 5.94
CA MET A 164 5.75 -0.97 6.87
C MET A 164 6.21 -0.68 8.30
N ASP A 165 7.28 -1.34 8.78
CA ASP A 165 7.87 -1.00 10.07
C ASP A 165 8.29 0.47 10.13
N SER A 166 8.95 0.97 9.07
CA SER A 166 9.36 2.38 9.00
C SER A 166 8.18 3.36 8.95
N TRP A 167 7.07 2.97 8.32
CA TRP A 167 5.84 3.74 8.32
C TRP A 167 5.19 3.79 9.70
N TRP A 168 5.12 2.64 10.36
CA TRP A 168 4.55 2.55 11.71
C TRP A 168 5.39 3.24 12.79
N ASP A 169 6.68 3.45 12.55
CA ASP A 169 7.62 4.16 13.46
C ASP A 169 7.58 5.68 13.34
N LEU A 170 6.86 6.24 12.35
CA LEU A 170 6.71 7.69 12.23
C LEU A 170 6.05 8.29 13.48
N PRO A 171 6.42 9.50 13.91
CA PRO A 171 5.69 10.25 14.91
C PRO A 171 4.22 10.38 14.54
N ARG A 172 3.33 10.24 15.53
CA ARG A 172 1.90 10.16 15.27
C ARG A 172 1.12 11.14 16.11
N GLU A 173 0.03 11.63 15.53
CA GLU A 173 -0.95 12.47 16.18
C GLU A 173 -2.35 11.88 16.02
N ARG A 174 -3.23 12.20 16.97
CA ARG A 174 -4.64 11.87 16.88
C ARG A 174 -5.39 13.03 16.25
N ARG A 175 -6.10 12.75 15.14
CA ARG A 175 -6.88 13.76 14.43
C ARG A 175 -8.17 13.18 13.86
N ARG A 176 -9.07 14.07 13.48
CA ARG A 176 -10.28 13.67 12.76
C ARG A 176 -9.93 13.23 11.34
N HIS A 177 -10.46 12.09 10.96
CA HIS A 177 -10.26 11.49 9.64
C HIS A 177 -11.57 10.93 9.11
N GLN A 178 -11.78 10.99 7.80
CA GLN A 178 -13.02 10.54 7.19
C GLN A 178 -12.83 9.16 6.56
N LEU A 179 -13.74 8.26 6.88
CA LEU A 179 -13.74 6.88 6.41
C LEU A 179 -15.14 6.48 5.98
N VAL A 180 -15.23 5.53 5.05
CA VAL A 180 -16.49 4.85 4.77
C VAL A 180 -16.76 3.81 5.88
N PRO A 181 -18.01 3.62 6.32
CA PRO A 181 -18.33 2.77 7.46
C PRO A 181 -17.86 1.34 7.36
N VAL A 182 -17.83 0.78 6.16
CA VAL A 182 -17.45 -0.62 5.92
C VAL A 182 -16.02 -0.94 6.35
N VAL A 183 -15.12 0.07 6.36
CA VAL A 183 -13.73 -0.10 6.81
C VAL A 183 -13.51 0.27 8.28
N ALA A 184 -14.60 0.51 9.00
CA ALA A 184 -14.63 0.81 10.43
C ALA A 184 -15.67 -0.09 11.15
N PRO A 185 -15.59 -1.43 11.01
CA PRO A 185 -16.62 -2.32 11.52
C PRO A 185 -16.76 -2.20 13.03
N GLY A 186 -18.01 -2.09 13.49
CA GLY A 186 -18.36 -1.98 14.92
C GLY A 186 -17.98 -0.63 15.55
N LYS A 187 -17.68 0.38 14.74
CA LYS A 187 -17.36 1.75 15.19
C LYS A 187 -18.48 2.71 14.81
N GLU A 188 -18.75 3.63 15.72
CA GLU A 188 -19.68 4.74 15.49
C GLU A 188 -18.90 6.01 15.10
N PRO A 189 -19.54 6.97 14.41
CA PRO A 189 -18.93 8.26 14.10
C PRO A 189 -18.39 8.94 15.36
N GLY A 190 -17.12 9.33 15.34
CA GLY A 190 -16.42 9.95 16.47
C GLY A 190 -15.58 8.99 17.29
N ASP A 191 -15.74 7.68 17.14
CA ASP A 191 -14.97 6.68 17.88
C ASP A 191 -13.46 6.82 17.59
N LYS A 192 -12.66 6.40 18.60
CA LYS A 192 -11.21 6.28 18.47
C LYS A 192 -10.84 5.01 17.68
N MET A 193 -9.93 5.18 16.73
CA MET A 193 -9.39 4.11 15.89
C MET A 193 -7.87 4.28 15.70
N ASP A 194 -7.17 3.18 15.56
CA ASP A 194 -5.80 3.18 15.08
C ASP A 194 -5.78 3.23 13.55
N GLU A 195 -4.70 3.78 12.98
CA GLU A 195 -4.52 3.80 11.54
C GLU A 195 -4.50 2.38 10.98
N CYS A 196 -5.10 2.25 9.81
CA CYS A 196 -4.98 1.06 8.98
C CYS A 196 -4.39 1.42 7.61
N VAL A 197 -3.83 0.42 6.94
CA VAL A 197 -3.35 0.50 5.55
C VAL A 197 -4.05 -0.57 4.74
N VAL A 198 -4.50 -0.21 3.56
CA VAL A 198 -5.15 -1.11 2.61
C VAL A 198 -4.12 -1.70 1.67
N PHE A 199 -4.25 -2.99 1.42
CA PHE A 199 -3.50 -3.71 0.39
C PHE A 199 -4.51 -4.34 -0.57
N GLN A 200 -4.37 -4.04 -1.86
CA GLN A 200 -5.26 -4.56 -2.89
C GLN A 200 -4.47 -5.31 -3.96
N TRP A 201 -5.13 -6.27 -4.61
CA TRP A 201 -4.62 -6.97 -5.78
C TRP A 201 -5.77 -7.48 -6.63
N GLU A 202 -5.54 -7.68 -7.92
CA GLU A 202 -6.53 -8.35 -8.79
C GLU A 202 -6.83 -9.75 -8.23
N ALA A 203 -8.11 -10.11 -8.09
CA ALA A 203 -8.53 -11.36 -7.44
C ALA A 203 -7.90 -12.62 -8.07
N GLY A 204 -7.55 -12.57 -9.37
CA GLY A 204 -6.82 -13.63 -10.08
C GLY A 204 -5.31 -13.66 -9.86
N ASN A 205 -4.73 -12.70 -9.11
CA ASN A 205 -3.30 -12.67 -8.85
C ASN A 205 -2.93 -13.61 -7.69
N GLU A 206 -2.73 -14.89 -8.00
CA GLU A 206 -2.37 -15.91 -7.00
C GLU A 206 -1.03 -15.64 -6.30
N ALA A 207 -0.10 -14.94 -6.95
CA ALA A 207 1.18 -14.58 -6.32
C ALA A 207 0.96 -13.58 -5.17
N ALA A 208 0.17 -12.55 -5.40
CA ALA A 208 -0.20 -11.57 -4.37
C ALA A 208 -1.05 -12.22 -3.27
N LYS A 209 -2.04 -13.04 -3.63
CA LYS A 209 -2.87 -13.78 -2.67
C LYS A 209 -2.01 -14.62 -1.72
N ASN A 210 -1.06 -15.41 -2.24
CA ASN A 210 -0.17 -16.23 -1.43
C ASN A 210 0.80 -15.39 -0.59
N PHE A 211 1.27 -14.26 -1.12
CA PHE A 211 2.10 -13.32 -0.38
C PHE A 211 1.36 -12.76 0.82
N PHE A 212 0.16 -12.20 0.59
CA PHE A 212 -0.64 -11.63 1.67
C PHE A 212 -1.12 -12.68 2.66
N ALA A 213 -1.49 -13.88 2.23
CA ALA A 213 -1.81 -14.97 3.15
C ALA A 213 -0.69 -15.25 4.16
N LYS A 214 0.58 -15.19 3.70
CA LYS A 214 1.75 -15.35 4.58
C LYS A 214 1.94 -14.15 5.50
N VAL A 215 1.81 -12.93 4.98
CA VAL A 215 1.98 -11.70 5.75
C VAL A 215 0.90 -11.58 6.83
N LEU A 216 -0.35 -11.87 6.48
CA LEU A 216 -1.50 -11.77 7.36
C LEU A 216 -1.45 -12.72 8.55
N SER A 217 -0.73 -13.83 8.44
CA SER A 217 -0.52 -14.71 9.59
C SER A 217 0.32 -14.07 10.72
N GLN A 218 0.90 -12.89 10.46
CA GLN A 218 1.82 -12.18 11.36
C GLN A 218 1.40 -10.74 11.65
N ALA A 219 0.27 -10.28 11.13
CA ALA A 219 -0.16 -8.89 11.23
C ALA A 219 -1.57 -8.77 11.83
N PRO A 220 -1.90 -7.66 12.53
CA PRO A 220 -3.24 -7.39 13.02
C PRO A 220 -4.15 -7.01 11.84
N VAL A 221 -4.95 -7.97 11.39
CA VAL A 221 -5.90 -7.78 10.29
C VAL A 221 -7.22 -7.23 10.82
N ALA A 222 -7.64 -6.07 10.30
CA ALA A 222 -8.94 -5.48 10.62
C ALA A 222 -10.06 -6.07 9.76
N ALA A 223 -9.81 -6.24 8.47
CA ALA A 223 -10.78 -6.75 7.52
C ALA A 223 -10.09 -7.40 6.31
N GLN A 224 -10.81 -8.31 5.67
CA GLN A 224 -10.46 -8.92 4.40
C GLN A 224 -11.70 -8.99 3.53
N GLY A 225 -11.54 -8.75 2.24
CA GLY A 225 -12.66 -8.83 1.33
C GLY A 225 -12.28 -8.44 -0.08
N GLY A 226 -13.27 -8.06 -0.86
CA GLY A 226 -13.05 -7.61 -2.22
C GLY A 226 -14.10 -6.61 -2.65
N CYS A 227 -13.84 -6.01 -3.79
CA CYS A 227 -14.81 -5.16 -4.46
C CYS A 227 -14.75 -5.38 -5.97
N GLU A 228 -15.85 -5.11 -6.63
CA GLU A 228 -15.92 -5.02 -8.09
C GLU A 228 -15.97 -3.55 -8.49
N SER A 229 -15.23 -3.21 -9.51
CA SER A 229 -15.22 -1.85 -10.06
C SER A 229 -15.01 -1.88 -11.57
N ILE A 230 -15.23 -0.73 -12.20
CA ILE A 230 -14.77 -0.52 -13.57
C ILE A 230 -13.28 -0.17 -13.51
N ASP A 231 -12.47 -0.89 -14.26
CA ASP A 231 -11.03 -0.62 -14.33
C ASP A 231 -10.80 0.73 -15.01
N THR A 232 -10.08 1.60 -14.35
CA THR A 232 -9.73 2.94 -14.84
C THR A 232 -8.25 3.06 -15.22
N ARG A 233 -7.48 1.97 -15.09
CA ARG A 233 -6.06 1.96 -15.41
C ARG A 233 -5.84 2.05 -16.92
N ASP A 234 -4.83 2.80 -17.33
CA ASP A 234 -4.50 3.05 -18.75
C ASP A 234 -4.37 1.74 -19.54
N GLY A 235 -5.14 1.64 -20.61
CA GLY A 235 -5.23 0.47 -21.50
C GLY A 235 -6.11 -0.68 -21.01
N LYS A 236 -6.78 -0.52 -19.87
CA LYS A 236 -7.73 -1.50 -19.31
C LYS A 236 -9.11 -0.87 -19.03
N GLU A 237 -9.27 0.39 -19.37
CA GLU A 237 -10.44 1.19 -19.04
C GLU A 237 -11.74 0.52 -19.54
N GLY A 238 -12.75 0.59 -18.70
CA GLY A 238 -14.09 0.09 -19.00
C GLY A 238 -14.31 -1.40 -18.75
N ASN A 239 -13.27 -2.17 -18.44
CA ASN A 239 -13.42 -3.57 -18.05
C ASN A 239 -13.93 -3.69 -16.62
N LEU A 240 -14.75 -4.71 -16.35
CA LEU A 240 -15.09 -5.07 -14.98
C LEU A 240 -13.87 -5.78 -14.36
N ILE A 241 -13.47 -5.33 -13.19
CA ILE A 241 -12.38 -5.93 -12.43
C ILE A 241 -12.85 -6.29 -11.02
N THR A 242 -12.41 -7.44 -10.52
CA THR A 242 -12.60 -7.84 -9.13
C THR A 242 -11.28 -7.69 -8.38
N TRP A 243 -11.29 -6.85 -7.38
CA TRP A 243 -10.19 -6.65 -6.45
C TRP A 243 -10.37 -7.54 -5.23
N ALA A 244 -9.30 -8.14 -4.79
CA ALA A 244 -9.18 -8.69 -3.45
C ALA A 244 -8.34 -7.74 -2.61
N GLY A 245 -8.60 -7.68 -1.31
CA GLY A 245 -7.88 -6.77 -0.45
C GLY A 245 -7.89 -7.18 1.02
N THR A 246 -6.99 -6.56 1.75
CA THR A 246 -6.91 -6.67 3.21
C THR A 246 -6.58 -5.31 3.82
N ILE A 247 -7.08 -5.10 5.02
CA ILE A 247 -6.83 -3.91 5.82
C ILE A 247 -6.03 -4.34 7.04
N ILE A 248 -4.83 -3.81 7.18
CA ILE A 248 -3.91 -4.09 8.28
C ILE A 248 -3.84 -2.86 9.17
N CYS A 249 -4.16 -3.03 10.44
CA CYS A 249 -4.04 -1.95 11.43
C CYS A 249 -2.59 -1.78 11.90
N ASN A 250 -2.28 -0.59 12.38
CA ASN A 250 -1.02 -0.31 13.02
C ASN A 250 -0.81 -1.27 14.21
N PRO A 251 0.26 -2.08 14.21
CA PRO A 251 0.56 -2.99 15.32
C PRO A 251 1.10 -2.27 16.55
N ARG A 252 1.32 -0.95 16.48
CA ARG A 252 1.87 -0.09 17.54
C ARG A 252 0.89 1.04 17.83
N PRO A 253 -0.28 0.76 18.42
CA PRO A 253 -1.25 1.79 18.76
C PRO A 253 -0.63 2.79 19.75
N MET A 254 -1.04 4.04 19.67
CA MET A 254 -0.66 5.02 20.67
C MET A 254 -1.22 4.61 22.04
N PRO A 255 -0.47 4.84 23.13
CA PRO A 255 -1.02 4.72 24.46
C PRO A 255 -2.30 5.54 24.57
N GLU A 256 -3.30 5.01 25.28
CA GLU A 256 -4.47 5.82 25.63
C GLU A 256 -3.96 7.00 26.47
N GLU A 257 -4.28 8.22 26.06
CA GLU A 257 -4.09 9.37 26.94
C GLU A 257 -4.93 9.11 28.18
N GLU A 258 -4.30 9.04 29.35
CA GLU A 258 -5.02 9.07 30.62
C GLU A 258 -5.80 10.39 30.61
N ASP A 259 -7.13 10.29 30.56
CA ASP A 259 -8.00 11.45 30.72
C ASP A 259 -7.60 12.09 32.06
N SER A 260 -6.82 13.14 31.99
CA SER A 260 -6.51 13.96 33.15
C SER A 260 -7.80 14.70 33.50
N ASP A 261 -8.48 14.20 34.57
CA ASP A 261 -9.62 14.81 35.22
C ASP A 261 -9.41 16.28 35.57
#